data_0a1ac7bbfb05a3923d6b991e80f8c160
#
_entry.id   0a1ac7bbfb05a3923d6b991e80f8c160
#
_cell.length_a   1.000
_cell.length_b   1.000
_cell.length_c   1.000
_cell.angle_alpha   90.00
_cell.angle_beta   90.00
_cell.angle_gamma   90.00
#
_symmetry.space_group_name_H-M   'P 1'
#
loop_
_entity.id
_entity.type
_entity.pdbx_description
1 polymer ?
#
loop_
_entity_poly.entity_id
_entity_poly.type
_entity_poly.pdbx_seq_one_letter_code
_entity_poly.pdbx_strand_id
1 'polypeptide(L)'
;KYCDGMRGGNVKIRAKIEKDNNNRALKITEIPFGRTTSSLIDSIIKANEKGKIKIKKIDDNTARDVEILIQLAPGVSSDKTIDALYAFTDCELSISPNSCVIEEEKPRFMPISDILRQSADDTVALLKLELEIRLKELLEDLHYVSLERIFIEERIYKDKQFEESETME
;
A
#
# COMPACT_ATOMS: atom_id res chain seq x y z
N LYS A 1 -16.72 11.50 -12.24
CA LYS A 1 -17.66 10.64 -11.49
C LYS A 1 -17.00 10.06 -10.25
N TYR A 2 -15.91 9.34 -10.39
CA TYR A 2 -15.19 8.74 -9.26
C TYR A 2 -14.73 9.79 -8.24
N CYS A 3 -14.10 10.87 -8.68
CA CYS A 3 -13.66 11.96 -7.80
C CYS A 3 -14.82 12.67 -7.08
N ASP A 4 -16.00 12.63 -7.66
CA ASP A 4 -17.23 13.26 -7.12
C ASP A 4 -18.04 12.31 -6.23
N GLY A 5 -17.51 11.13 -5.90
CA GLY A 5 -18.21 10.11 -5.11
C GLY A 5 -19.33 9.37 -5.86
N MET A 6 -19.47 9.62 -7.16
CA MET A 6 -20.46 8.94 -7.98
C MET A 6 -19.96 7.61 -8.51
N ARG A 7 -20.82 6.61 -8.48
CA ARG A 7 -20.55 5.29 -9.04
C ARG A 7 -20.30 5.36 -10.54
N GLY A 8 -19.26 4.65 -11.00
CA GLY A 8 -18.91 4.51 -12.41
C GLY A 8 -17.72 5.37 -12.83
N GLY A 9 -17.28 5.18 -14.05
CA GLY A 9 -16.02 5.67 -14.59
C GLY A 9 -14.96 4.59 -14.57
N ASN A 10 -14.02 4.67 -15.53
CA ASN A 10 -12.91 3.71 -15.66
C ASN A 10 -11.59 4.46 -15.60
N VAL A 11 -10.65 3.92 -14.86
CA VAL A 11 -9.25 4.33 -14.86
C VAL A 11 -8.45 3.27 -15.59
N LYS A 12 -7.74 3.65 -16.63
CA LYS A 12 -6.83 2.76 -17.34
C LYS A 12 -5.47 2.82 -16.68
N ILE A 13 -4.98 1.67 -16.27
CA ILE A 13 -3.63 1.48 -15.72
C ILE A 13 -2.79 0.70 -16.72
N ARG A 14 -1.52 1.06 -16.86
CA ARG A 14 -0.59 0.48 -17.82
C ARG A 14 0.67 0.01 -17.15
N ALA A 15 1.22 -1.08 -17.68
CA ALA A 15 2.59 -1.49 -17.42
C ALA A 15 3.55 -0.40 -17.89
N LYS A 16 4.65 -0.20 -17.17
CA LYS A 16 5.72 0.67 -17.63
C LYS A 16 6.66 -0.11 -18.55
N ILE A 17 6.68 0.28 -19.80
CA ILE A 17 7.46 -0.36 -20.86
C ILE A 17 8.51 0.61 -21.36
N GLU A 18 9.78 0.22 -21.23
CA GLU A 18 10.93 0.97 -21.71
C GLU A 18 11.53 0.30 -22.94
N LYS A 19 12.09 1.10 -23.83
CA LYS A 19 12.78 0.60 -25.03
C LYS A 19 14.25 0.40 -24.72
N ASP A 20 14.81 -0.69 -25.18
CA ASP A 20 16.26 -0.87 -25.18
C ASP A 20 16.96 0.10 -26.17
N ASN A 21 18.20 0.44 -25.87
CA ASN A 21 18.99 1.39 -26.66
C ASN A 21 19.04 1.06 -28.17
N ASN A 22 18.88 -0.19 -28.54
CA ASN A 22 18.90 -0.68 -29.92
C ASN A 22 17.49 -0.82 -30.53
N ASN A 23 16.43 -0.47 -29.86
CA ASN A 23 15.03 -0.67 -30.26
C ASN A 23 14.67 -2.12 -30.67
N ARG A 24 15.45 -3.10 -30.24
CA ARG A 24 15.27 -4.54 -30.55
C ARG A 24 14.65 -5.33 -29.40
N ALA A 25 14.63 -4.75 -28.22
CA ALA A 25 14.00 -5.32 -27.04
C ALA A 25 13.17 -4.27 -26.30
N LEU A 26 12.15 -4.75 -25.59
CA LEU A 26 11.35 -3.97 -24.68
C LEU A 26 11.56 -4.52 -23.27
N LYS A 27 11.66 -3.64 -22.30
CA LYS A 27 11.80 -3.98 -20.88
C LYS A 27 10.57 -3.50 -20.14
N ILE A 28 9.88 -4.40 -19.44
CA ILE A 28 8.80 -4.04 -18.54
C ILE A 28 9.40 -3.91 -17.14
N THR A 29 9.27 -2.73 -16.54
CA THR A 29 9.79 -2.39 -15.22
C THR A 29 8.70 -2.31 -14.15
N GLU A 30 7.45 -2.12 -14.55
CA GLU A 30 6.30 -2.11 -13.64
C GLU A 30 5.12 -2.83 -14.28
N ILE A 31 4.45 -3.67 -13.50
CA ILE A 31 3.23 -4.41 -13.93
C ILE A 31 1.98 -3.71 -13.42
N PRO A 32 0.83 -3.84 -14.09
CA PRO A 32 -0.43 -3.25 -13.63
C PRO A 32 -0.90 -3.91 -12.33
N PHE A 33 -1.56 -3.12 -11.50
CA PHE A 33 -2.15 -3.60 -10.25
C PHE A 33 -3.10 -4.79 -10.50
N GLY A 34 -3.00 -5.81 -9.64
CA GLY A 34 -3.83 -7.01 -9.71
C GLY A 34 -3.33 -8.07 -10.71
N ARG A 35 -2.15 -7.90 -11.29
CA ARG A 35 -1.49 -8.90 -12.13
C ARG A 35 -0.16 -9.35 -11.53
N THR A 36 0.21 -10.60 -11.79
CA THR A 36 1.52 -11.15 -11.48
C THR A 36 2.38 -11.17 -12.74
N THR A 37 3.70 -11.26 -12.58
CA THR A 37 4.64 -11.39 -13.72
C THR A 37 4.29 -12.57 -14.59
N SER A 38 4.03 -13.74 -13.99
CA SER A 38 3.64 -14.96 -14.72
C SER A 38 2.34 -14.77 -15.50
N SER A 39 1.29 -14.19 -14.91
CA SER A 39 0.01 -13.98 -15.62
C SER A 39 0.15 -13.00 -16.79
N LEU A 40 1.03 -12.00 -16.64
CA LEU A 40 1.31 -11.04 -17.70
C LEU A 40 2.07 -11.71 -18.86
N ILE A 41 3.10 -12.48 -18.55
CA ILE A 41 3.85 -13.25 -19.55
C ILE A 41 2.95 -14.22 -20.32
N ASP A 42 2.09 -14.98 -19.62
CA ASP A 42 1.11 -15.86 -20.26
C ASP A 42 0.17 -15.11 -21.21
N SER A 43 -0.28 -13.93 -20.81
CA SER A 43 -1.11 -13.06 -21.65
C SER A 43 -0.37 -12.64 -22.93
N ILE A 44 0.91 -12.30 -22.81
CA ILE A 44 1.76 -11.91 -23.94
C ILE A 44 2.02 -13.10 -24.88
N ILE A 45 2.31 -14.28 -24.33
CA ILE A 45 2.51 -15.51 -25.11
C ILE A 45 1.24 -15.84 -25.90
N LYS A 46 0.07 -15.83 -25.26
CA LYS A 46 -1.22 -16.06 -25.92
C LYS A 46 -1.50 -15.05 -27.05
N ALA A 47 -1.12 -13.79 -26.88
CA ALA A 47 -1.26 -12.79 -27.92
C ALA A 47 -0.29 -13.01 -29.10
N ASN A 48 0.90 -13.51 -28.83
CA ASN A 48 1.88 -13.90 -29.84
C ASN A 48 1.41 -15.12 -30.65
N GLU A 49 0.88 -16.17 -29.98
CA GLU A 49 0.31 -17.36 -30.62
C GLU A 49 -0.88 -17.01 -31.54
N LYS A 50 -1.71 -16.04 -31.11
CA LYS A 50 -2.81 -15.52 -31.93
C LYS A 50 -2.35 -14.59 -33.08
N GLY A 51 -1.06 -14.37 -33.23
CA GLY A 51 -0.50 -13.53 -34.29
C GLY A 51 -0.76 -12.04 -34.12
N LYS A 52 -1.22 -11.59 -32.93
CA LYS A 52 -1.49 -10.18 -32.64
C LYS A 52 -0.20 -9.38 -32.41
N ILE A 53 0.83 -10.05 -31.92
CA ILE A 53 2.14 -9.50 -31.61
C ILE A 53 3.18 -10.45 -32.23
N LYS A 54 4.35 -9.90 -32.60
CA LYS A 54 5.46 -10.72 -33.14
C LYS A 54 6.68 -10.59 -32.21
N ILE A 55 6.82 -11.54 -31.32
CA ILE A 55 7.89 -11.61 -30.33
C ILE A 55 8.77 -12.83 -30.63
N LYS A 56 10.10 -12.67 -30.44
CA LYS A 56 11.05 -13.77 -30.60
C LYS A 56 11.23 -14.55 -29.32
N LYS A 57 11.37 -13.85 -28.18
CA LYS A 57 11.65 -14.46 -26.88
C LYS A 57 11.20 -13.54 -25.76
N ILE A 58 10.80 -14.11 -24.62
CA ILE A 58 10.51 -13.40 -23.38
C ILE A 58 11.41 -14.02 -22.30
N ASP A 59 12.12 -13.19 -21.56
CA ASP A 59 12.95 -13.55 -20.43
C ASP A 59 12.43 -12.83 -19.18
N ASP A 60 12.15 -13.60 -18.12
CA ASP A 60 11.76 -13.05 -16.82
C ASP A 60 12.99 -12.99 -15.92
N ASN A 61 13.49 -11.79 -15.69
CA ASN A 61 14.64 -11.51 -14.83
C ASN A 61 14.18 -10.88 -13.50
N THR A 62 12.90 -10.97 -13.18
CA THR A 62 12.33 -10.37 -11.96
C THR A 62 12.98 -10.97 -10.72
N ALA A 63 13.56 -10.10 -9.88
CA ALA A 63 14.11 -10.43 -8.57
C ALA A 63 13.43 -9.55 -7.50
N ARG A 64 14.15 -8.55 -6.97
CA ARG A 64 13.57 -7.54 -6.07
C ARG A 64 12.65 -6.59 -6.82
N ASP A 65 13.09 -6.19 -8.01
CA ASP A 65 12.36 -5.29 -8.90
C ASP A 65 11.87 -6.07 -10.12
N VAL A 66 10.76 -5.64 -10.71
CA VAL A 66 10.20 -6.27 -11.90
C VAL A 66 11.09 -6.00 -13.10
N GLU A 67 11.50 -7.07 -13.77
CA GLU A 67 12.28 -6.99 -15.01
C GLU A 67 11.88 -8.09 -15.99
N ILE A 68 11.01 -7.78 -16.95
CA ILE A 68 10.63 -8.70 -18.01
C ILE A 68 11.20 -8.15 -19.32
N LEU A 69 12.08 -8.93 -19.95
CA LEU A 69 12.71 -8.56 -21.21
C LEU A 69 12.01 -9.25 -22.38
N ILE A 70 11.53 -8.47 -23.34
CA ILE A 70 10.82 -8.94 -24.53
C ILE A 70 11.69 -8.66 -25.76
N GLN A 71 12.21 -9.71 -26.38
CA GLN A 71 12.97 -9.59 -27.62
C GLN A 71 12.02 -9.57 -28.81
N LEU A 72 12.12 -8.53 -29.64
CA LEU A 72 11.28 -8.35 -30.82
C LEU A 72 11.79 -9.19 -32.00
N ALA A 73 10.85 -9.58 -32.87
CA ALA A 73 11.22 -10.21 -34.13
C ALA A 73 11.90 -9.18 -35.07
N PRO A 74 12.82 -9.60 -35.96
CA PRO A 74 13.47 -8.70 -36.91
C PRO A 74 12.45 -7.96 -37.78
N GLY A 75 12.68 -6.66 -37.98
CA GLY A 75 11.83 -5.82 -38.83
C GLY A 75 10.53 -5.34 -38.19
N VAL A 76 10.31 -5.60 -36.91
CA VAL A 76 9.13 -5.11 -36.17
C VAL A 76 9.46 -3.80 -35.46
N SER A 77 8.58 -2.82 -35.59
CA SER A 77 8.71 -1.53 -34.90
C SER A 77 8.39 -1.67 -33.42
N SER A 78 9.27 -1.17 -32.55
CA SER A 78 9.08 -1.16 -31.10
C SER A 78 7.84 -0.39 -30.69
N ASP A 79 7.55 0.77 -31.31
CA ASP A 79 6.39 1.59 -31.00
C ASP A 79 5.07 0.87 -31.27
N LYS A 80 4.95 0.28 -32.47
CA LYS A 80 3.76 -0.50 -32.83
C LYS A 80 3.58 -1.72 -31.95
N THR A 81 4.68 -2.30 -31.46
CA THR A 81 4.60 -3.44 -30.54
C THR A 81 4.13 -2.99 -29.15
N ILE A 82 4.59 -1.86 -28.65
CA ILE A 82 4.11 -1.28 -27.38
C ILE A 82 2.60 -1.02 -27.45
N ASP A 83 2.13 -0.40 -28.51
CA ASP A 83 0.68 -0.17 -28.71
C ASP A 83 -0.10 -1.48 -28.77
N ALA A 84 0.46 -2.49 -29.46
CA ALA A 84 -0.15 -3.82 -29.54
C ALA A 84 -0.14 -4.56 -28.18
N LEU A 85 0.92 -4.40 -27.36
CA LEU A 85 0.96 -4.92 -26.01
C LEU A 85 -0.15 -4.31 -25.15
N TYR A 86 -0.37 -3.01 -25.19
CA TYR A 86 -1.46 -2.37 -24.48
C TYR A 86 -2.84 -2.77 -25.00
N ALA A 87 -2.99 -2.99 -26.31
CA ALA A 87 -4.30 -3.30 -26.91
C ALA A 87 -4.72 -4.77 -26.74
N PHE A 88 -3.77 -5.72 -26.72
CA PHE A 88 -4.08 -7.16 -26.83
C PHE A 88 -3.60 -7.99 -25.65
N THR A 89 -2.96 -7.41 -24.65
CA THR A 89 -2.45 -8.11 -23.49
C THR A 89 -2.87 -7.43 -22.19
N ASP A 90 -2.56 -8.05 -21.08
CA ASP A 90 -2.81 -7.50 -19.74
C ASP A 90 -1.85 -6.35 -19.35
N CYS A 91 -1.07 -5.83 -20.31
CA CYS A 91 -0.24 -4.63 -20.09
C CYS A 91 -1.09 -3.36 -19.90
N GLU A 92 -2.34 -3.32 -20.35
CA GLU A 92 -3.31 -2.28 -20.02
C GLU A 92 -4.55 -2.94 -19.39
N LEU A 93 -4.95 -2.45 -18.24
CA LEU A 93 -6.16 -2.89 -17.56
C LEU A 93 -7.07 -1.69 -17.28
N SER A 94 -8.37 -1.95 -17.29
CA SER A 94 -9.38 -0.98 -16.91
C SER A 94 -9.94 -1.32 -15.54
N ILE A 95 -9.78 -0.42 -14.58
CA ILE A 95 -10.38 -0.52 -13.25
C ILE A 95 -11.56 0.43 -13.17
N SER A 96 -12.63 -0.04 -12.56
CA SER A 96 -13.79 0.80 -12.21
C SER A 96 -13.77 1.02 -10.68
N PRO A 97 -13.05 2.04 -10.21
CA PRO A 97 -12.95 2.30 -8.79
C PRO A 97 -14.31 2.76 -8.24
N ASN A 98 -14.53 2.42 -6.97
CA ASN A 98 -15.74 2.77 -6.25
C ASN A 98 -15.34 3.39 -4.92
N SER A 99 -15.68 4.67 -4.70
CA SER A 99 -15.36 5.38 -3.46
C SER A 99 -16.40 5.11 -2.37
N CYS A 100 -16.51 3.85 -1.96
CA CYS A 100 -17.34 3.44 -0.84
C CYS A 100 -16.47 3.26 0.40
N VAL A 101 -16.78 3.98 1.46
CA VAL A 101 -16.14 3.89 2.78
C VAL A 101 -17.16 3.42 3.80
N ILE A 102 -16.68 2.90 4.92
CA ILE A 102 -17.52 2.58 6.07
C ILE A 102 -17.37 3.73 7.07
N GLU A 103 -18.47 4.40 7.33
CA GLU A 103 -18.58 5.46 8.33
C GLU A 103 -19.70 5.11 9.29
N GLU A 104 -19.45 5.14 10.60
CA GLU A 104 -20.43 4.74 11.64
C GLU A 104 -21.11 3.39 11.34
N GLU A 105 -20.31 2.40 10.95
CA GLU A 105 -20.76 1.04 10.59
C GLU A 105 -21.67 0.96 9.37
N LYS A 106 -21.77 2.02 8.58
CA LYS A 106 -22.62 2.08 7.38
C LYS A 106 -21.78 2.39 6.13
N PRO A 107 -22.07 1.76 4.98
CA PRO A 107 -21.40 2.08 3.73
C PRO A 107 -21.87 3.44 3.21
N ARG A 108 -20.91 4.34 2.93
CA ARG A 108 -21.16 5.65 2.32
C ARG A 108 -20.32 5.84 1.08
N PHE A 109 -20.92 6.49 0.08
CA PHE A 109 -20.22 6.92 -1.14
C PHE A 109 -19.86 8.40 -0.97
N MET A 110 -18.57 8.69 -1.00
CA MET A 110 -18.06 10.04 -0.77
C MET A 110 -17.07 10.45 -1.87
N PRO A 111 -16.95 11.76 -2.16
CA PRO A 111 -15.87 12.28 -2.99
C PRO A 111 -14.50 11.96 -2.39
N ILE A 112 -13.52 11.71 -3.25
CA ILE A 112 -12.15 11.39 -2.81
C ILE A 112 -11.55 12.46 -1.90
N SER A 113 -11.81 13.73 -2.21
CA SER A 113 -11.31 14.86 -1.41
C SER A 113 -11.86 14.85 0.01
N ASP A 114 -13.12 14.45 0.18
CA ASP A 114 -13.75 14.38 1.50
C ASP A 114 -13.23 13.17 2.30
N ILE A 115 -13.03 12.02 1.62
CA ILE A 115 -12.40 10.84 2.24
C ILE A 115 -11.00 11.19 2.75
N LEU A 116 -10.19 11.89 1.94
CA LEU A 116 -8.84 12.31 2.33
C LEU A 116 -8.84 13.30 3.50
N ARG A 117 -9.77 14.26 3.48
CA ARG A 117 -9.90 15.23 4.59
C ARG A 117 -10.30 14.54 5.88
N GLN A 118 -11.32 13.69 5.83
CA GLN A 118 -11.77 12.92 6.99
C GLN A 118 -10.66 12.03 7.52
N SER A 119 -9.95 11.29 6.65
CA SER A 119 -8.82 10.45 7.05
C SER A 119 -7.70 11.24 7.73
N ALA A 120 -7.44 12.48 7.27
CA ALA A 120 -6.45 13.34 7.92
C ALA A 120 -6.93 13.82 9.30
N ASP A 121 -8.18 14.22 9.42
CA ASP A 121 -8.77 14.68 10.69
C ASP A 121 -8.83 13.53 11.71
N ASP A 122 -9.25 12.34 11.30
CA ASP A 122 -9.27 11.13 12.13
C ASP A 122 -7.85 10.74 12.59
N THR A 123 -6.86 10.85 11.71
CA THR A 123 -5.46 10.58 12.06
C THR A 123 -4.97 11.54 13.14
N VAL A 124 -5.27 12.83 13.02
CA VAL A 124 -4.92 13.83 14.05
C VAL A 124 -5.61 13.53 15.38
N ALA A 125 -6.89 13.14 15.34
CA ALA A 125 -7.65 12.77 16.53
C ALA A 125 -7.06 11.53 17.23
N LEU A 126 -6.72 10.50 16.47
CA LEU A 126 -6.10 9.28 16.99
C LEU A 126 -4.73 9.52 17.60
N LEU A 127 -3.89 10.34 16.96
CA LEU A 127 -2.57 10.70 17.51
C LEU A 127 -2.69 11.49 18.82
N LYS A 128 -3.67 12.37 18.93
CA LYS A 128 -3.95 13.07 20.21
C LYS A 128 -4.37 12.11 21.30
N LEU A 129 -5.28 11.19 20.99
CA LEU A 129 -5.74 10.18 21.93
C LEU A 129 -4.59 9.26 22.38
N GLU A 130 -3.73 8.85 21.48
CA GLU A 130 -2.52 8.07 21.80
C GLU A 130 -1.62 8.81 22.81
N LEU A 131 -1.38 10.09 22.56
CA LEU A 131 -0.57 10.94 23.47
C LEU A 131 -1.24 11.14 24.82
N GLU A 132 -2.55 11.29 24.88
CA GLU A 132 -3.32 11.43 26.13
C GLU A 132 -3.23 10.13 26.96
N ILE A 133 -3.37 8.98 26.33
CA ILE A 133 -3.21 7.67 27.01
C ILE A 133 -1.78 7.55 27.55
N ARG A 134 -0.79 7.87 26.74
CA ARG A 134 0.62 7.80 27.16
C ARG A 134 0.96 8.76 28.30
N LEU A 135 0.39 9.97 28.25
CA LEU A 135 0.54 10.94 29.34
C LEU A 135 -0.04 10.38 30.65
N LYS A 136 -1.24 9.76 30.59
CA LYS A 136 -1.86 9.16 31.77
C LYS A 136 -1.01 8.04 32.34
N GLU A 137 -0.50 7.13 31.54
CA GLU A 137 0.42 6.07 31.97
C GLU A 137 1.67 6.64 32.67
N LEU A 138 2.31 7.64 32.06
CA LEU A 138 3.49 8.27 32.63
C LEU A 138 3.22 9.01 33.93
N LEU A 139 2.03 9.60 34.11
CA LEU A 139 1.64 10.23 35.36
C LEU A 139 1.40 9.19 36.47
N GLU A 140 0.82 8.05 36.14
CA GLU A 140 0.66 6.92 37.06
C GLU A 140 2.04 6.38 37.49
N ASP A 141 2.95 6.15 36.55
CA ASP A 141 4.32 5.71 36.82
C ASP A 141 5.07 6.71 37.71
N LEU A 142 4.95 8.02 37.39
CA LEU A 142 5.55 9.09 38.19
C LEU A 142 5.02 9.11 39.62
N HIS A 143 3.72 8.85 39.77
CA HIS A 143 3.10 8.77 41.09
C HIS A 143 3.70 7.63 41.89
N TYR A 144 3.79 6.40 41.35
CA TYR A 144 4.40 5.25 42.01
C TYR A 144 5.86 5.51 42.41
N VAL A 145 6.68 5.99 41.47
CA VAL A 145 8.09 6.32 41.74
C VAL A 145 8.24 7.40 42.82
N SER A 146 7.31 8.38 42.85
CA SER A 146 7.29 9.42 43.87
C SER A 146 6.95 8.87 45.26
N LEU A 147 6.01 7.91 45.34
CA LEU A 147 5.69 7.21 46.57
C LEU A 147 6.88 6.36 47.06
N GLU A 148 7.53 5.63 46.17
CA GLU A 148 8.75 4.86 46.50
C GLU A 148 9.85 5.77 47.05
N ARG A 149 10.05 6.93 46.41
CA ARG A 149 11.03 7.90 46.91
C ARG A 149 10.72 8.37 48.35
N ILE A 150 9.47 8.78 48.60
CA ILE A 150 9.04 9.20 49.92
C ILE A 150 9.22 8.09 50.94
N PHE A 151 8.83 6.86 50.59
CA PHE A 151 8.98 5.68 51.43
C PHE A 151 10.43 5.44 51.85
N ILE A 152 11.39 5.64 50.94
CA ILE A 152 12.82 5.47 51.19
C ILE A 152 13.40 6.67 51.96
N GLU A 153 13.10 7.90 51.54
CA GLU A 153 13.64 9.16 52.13
C GLU A 153 13.20 9.30 53.60
N GLU A 154 11.91 9.08 53.87
CA GLU A 154 11.33 9.19 55.20
C GLU A 154 11.49 7.90 56.05
N ARG A 155 12.11 6.87 55.47
CA ARG A 155 12.36 5.58 56.16
C ARG A 155 11.10 4.95 56.73
N ILE A 156 9.97 5.07 56.04
CA ILE A 156 8.67 4.55 56.52
C ILE A 156 8.72 3.05 56.80
N TYR A 157 9.58 2.30 56.11
CA TYR A 157 9.83 0.88 56.33
C TYR A 157 10.39 0.55 57.74
N LYS A 158 10.80 1.57 58.55
CA LYS A 158 11.25 1.43 59.94
C LYS A 158 10.18 1.83 60.94
N ASP A 159 9.04 2.26 60.50
CA ASP A 159 7.94 2.61 61.38
C ASP A 159 7.28 1.32 61.91
N LYS A 160 7.04 1.28 63.23
CA LYS A 160 6.38 0.14 63.86
C LYS A 160 4.98 -0.12 63.37
N GLN A 161 4.26 0.94 62.96
CA GLN A 161 2.92 0.81 62.35
C GLN A 161 2.97 0.11 61.01
N PHE A 162 4.05 0.28 60.26
CA PHE A 162 4.25 -0.39 58.97
C PHE A 162 4.61 -1.86 59.17
N GLU A 163 5.46 -2.19 60.17
CA GLU A 163 5.84 -3.56 60.50
C GLU A 163 4.66 -4.38 61.03
N GLU A 164 3.72 -3.75 61.74
CA GLU A 164 2.52 -4.39 62.31
C GLU A 164 1.34 -4.45 61.34
N SER A 165 1.42 -3.85 60.14
CA SER A 165 0.34 -3.87 59.13
C SER A 165 0.31 -5.20 58.37
N GLU A 166 -0.82 -5.90 58.42
CA GLU A 166 -1.03 -7.20 57.74
C GLU A 166 -1.54 -7.05 56.32
N THR A 167 -1.95 -5.83 55.88
CA THR A 167 -2.53 -5.56 54.56
C THR A 167 -1.85 -4.40 53.87
N MET A 168 -1.90 -4.37 52.52
CA MET A 168 -1.39 -3.29 51.68
C MET A 168 -2.36 -2.11 51.54
N GLU A 169 -3.42 -2.00 52.31
CA GLU A 169 -4.38 -0.90 52.31
C GLU A 169 -3.90 0.36 53.01
#